data_121b9d8111df2f95b84860148434e8ad
#
_entry.id   121b9d8111df2f95b84860148434e8ad
#
_cell.length_a   1.000
_cell.length_b   1.000
_cell.length_c   1.000
_cell.angle_alpha   90.00
_cell.angle_beta   90.00
_cell.angle_gamma   90.00
#
_symmetry.space_group_name_H-M   'P 1'
#
loop_
_entity.id
_entity.type
_entity.pdbx_description
1 polymer ?
#
loop_
_entity_poly.entity_id
_entity_poly.type
_entity_poly.pdbx_seq_one_letter_code
_entity_poly.pdbx_strand_id
1 'polypeptide(L)'
;MLIYLLRHGLTEYNAQKRYQGQRDIPLSPEGLAQLCRADFDPDVVYITPLQRTRQTAEVLFPTAKLVVVKDLQEMCFGSFEGRNFIEMEHDPEYQAWVKANCETNCPDGERKDDFSNRICAAFSKLVDEALAAGKERLVILAHGGTQMAAMERYAVPHQDYYRWCGPNAGGYVLDAAQWPEKHILTVVKTVQYTKSWPEESR
;
A
#
# COMPACT_ATOMS: atom_id res chain seq x y z
N MET A 1 -12.73 -2.07 15.75
CA MET A 1 -11.82 -1.04 15.21
C MET A 1 -11.83 -1.12 13.69
N LEU A 2 -11.96 0.03 13.01
CA LEU A 2 -11.82 0.07 11.56
C LEU A 2 -10.39 0.41 11.15
N ILE A 3 -9.87 -0.30 10.14
CA ILE A 3 -8.54 -0.07 9.57
C ILE A 3 -8.71 0.42 8.13
N TYR A 4 -8.11 1.57 7.81
CA TYR A 4 -8.02 2.10 6.45
C TYR A 4 -6.63 1.77 5.92
N LEU A 5 -6.53 0.82 5.01
CA LEU A 5 -5.28 0.43 4.35
C LEU A 5 -5.27 1.00 2.94
N LEU A 6 -4.61 2.14 2.78
CA LEU A 6 -4.64 2.97 1.58
C LEU A 6 -3.33 2.89 0.80
N ARG A 7 -3.42 3.05 -0.51
CA ARG A 7 -2.29 3.21 -1.44
C ARG A 7 -2.10 4.68 -1.79
N HIS A 8 -0.86 5.11 -1.98
CA HIS A 8 -0.51 6.46 -2.44
C HIS A 8 -1.18 6.82 -3.78
N GLY A 9 -1.26 8.12 -4.08
CA GLY A 9 -1.76 8.68 -5.33
C GLY A 9 -0.91 8.31 -6.55
N LEU A 10 -1.33 8.75 -7.73
CA LEU A 10 -0.69 8.45 -9.00
C LEU A 10 0.69 9.13 -9.10
N THR A 11 1.71 8.37 -9.51
CA THR A 11 3.05 8.85 -9.86
C THR A 11 3.27 8.71 -11.36
N GLU A 12 4.30 9.36 -11.88
CA GLU A 12 4.70 9.18 -13.27
C GLU A 12 5.09 7.74 -13.61
N TYR A 13 5.74 7.04 -12.66
CA TYR A 13 6.10 5.63 -12.83
C TYR A 13 4.88 4.72 -12.90
N ASN A 14 3.79 5.04 -12.19
CA ASN A 14 2.53 4.31 -12.36
C ASN A 14 1.97 4.47 -13.78
N ALA A 15 1.93 5.71 -14.29
CA ALA A 15 1.45 5.99 -15.65
C ALA A 15 2.30 5.28 -16.73
N GLN A 16 3.61 5.21 -16.52
CA GLN A 16 4.58 4.55 -17.41
C GLN A 16 4.71 3.03 -17.15
N LYS A 17 3.96 2.47 -16.20
CA LYS A 17 4.03 1.05 -15.78
C LYS A 17 5.43 0.60 -15.36
N ARG A 18 6.19 1.50 -14.71
CA ARG A 18 7.55 1.23 -14.20
C ARG A 18 7.51 0.65 -12.79
N TYR A 19 8.42 -0.26 -12.52
CA TYR A 19 8.67 -0.71 -11.16
C TYR A 19 9.23 0.44 -10.33
N GLN A 20 8.49 0.87 -9.31
CA GLN A 20 8.91 2.00 -8.46
C GLN A 20 9.81 1.56 -7.32
N GLY A 21 9.40 0.49 -6.65
CA GLY A 21 10.08 -0.03 -5.50
C GLY A 21 10.33 1.02 -4.43
N GLN A 22 11.57 1.08 -3.97
CA GLN A 22 12.02 2.01 -2.93
C GLN A 22 12.57 3.33 -3.49
N ARG A 23 12.54 3.55 -4.81
CA ARG A 23 12.84 4.88 -5.37
C ARG A 23 11.87 5.91 -4.84
N ASP A 24 12.42 7.04 -4.41
CA ASP A 24 11.63 8.14 -3.83
C ASP A 24 11.04 9.06 -4.92
N ILE A 25 10.07 8.53 -5.64
CA ILE A 25 9.36 9.22 -6.73
C ILE A 25 8.16 9.98 -6.15
N PRO A 26 7.99 11.28 -6.49
CA PRO A 26 6.83 12.07 -6.07
C PRO A 26 5.55 11.67 -6.80
N LEU A 27 4.43 12.17 -6.34
CA LEU A 27 3.20 12.15 -7.13
C LEU A 27 3.39 12.96 -8.41
N SER A 28 2.75 12.52 -9.49
CA SER A 28 2.69 13.33 -10.71
C SER A 28 1.79 14.56 -10.49
N PRO A 29 1.98 15.65 -11.27
CA PRO A 29 1.07 16.80 -11.23
C PRO A 29 -0.39 16.41 -11.42
N GLU A 30 -0.65 15.48 -12.33
CA GLU A 30 -1.99 14.91 -12.56
C GLU A 30 -2.48 14.13 -11.33
N GLY A 31 -1.62 13.29 -10.73
CA GLY A 31 -1.92 12.54 -9.52
C GLY A 31 -2.30 13.43 -8.36
N LEU A 32 -1.57 14.53 -8.14
CA LEU A 32 -1.91 15.53 -7.14
C LEU A 32 -3.24 16.23 -7.43
N ALA A 33 -3.46 16.64 -8.69
CA ALA A 33 -4.67 17.34 -9.10
C ALA A 33 -5.94 16.49 -8.96
N GLN A 34 -5.83 15.17 -9.04
CA GLN A 34 -6.95 14.25 -8.91
C GLN A 34 -7.32 13.93 -7.45
N LEU A 35 -6.41 14.13 -6.49
CA LEU A 35 -6.70 13.84 -5.09
C LEU A 35 -7.81 14.73 -4.53
N CYS A 36 -8.58 14.18 -3.62
CA CYS A 36 -9.53 14.92 -2.80
C CYS A 36 -9.37 14.54 -1.32
N ARG A 37 -9.77 15.46 -0.44
CA ARG A 37 -9.78 15.23 0.99
C ARG A 37 -10.70 14.06 1.33
N ALA A 38 -10.32 13.25 2.32
CA ALA A 38 -11.18 12.22 2.90
C ALA A 38 -12.36 12.86 3.65
N ASP A 39 -13.41 12.10 3.83
CA ASP A 39 -14.65 12.49 4.53
C ASP A 39 -14.55 12.42 6.06
N PHE A 40 -13.36 12.13 6.58
CA PHE A 40 -13.05 12.08 8.00
C PHE A 40 -11.64 12.59 8.31
N ASP A 41 -11.42 13.01 9.55
CA ASP A 41 -10.13 13.53 10.03
C ASP A 41 -9.55 12.60 11.11
N PRO A 42 -8.52 11.79 10.82
CA PRO A 42 -7.83 11.00 11.82
C PRO A 42 -6.79 11.85 12.57
N ASP A 43 -6.54 11.54 13.84
CA ASP A 43 -5.45 12.18 14.59
C ASP A 43 -4.08 11.83 14.03
N VAL A 44 -3.92 10.57 13.58
CA VAL A 44 -2.65 10.00 13.11
C VAL A 44 -2.85 9.22 11.82
N VAL A 45 -1.94 9.41 10.88
CA VAL A 45 -1.78 8.60 9.67
C VAL A 45 -0.38 8.01 9.65
N TYR A 46 -0.29 6.69 9.55
CA TYR A 46 0.98 5.98 9.38
C TYR A 46 1.35 5.95 7.91
N ILE A 47 2.54 6.45 7.59
CA ILE A 47 3.07 6.56 6.22
C ILE A 47 4.42 5.87 6.11
N THR A 48 4.93 5.70 4.90
CA THR A 48 6.31 5.25 4.66
C THR A 48 7.25 6.45 4.51
N PRO A 49 8.60 6.25 4.52
CA PRO A 49 9.54 7.33 4.26
C PRO A 49 9.41 7.98 2.88
N LEU A 50 8.76 7.30 1.92
CA LEU A 50 8.69 7.73 0.53
C LEU A 50 7.71 8.90 0.35
N GLN A 51 8.16 9.95 -0.35
CA GLN A 51 7.44 11.21 -0.48
C GLN A 51 6.03 11.05 -1.08
N ARG A 52 5.80 10.10 -1.97
CA ARG A 52 4.46 9.84 -2.55
C ARG A 52 3.41 9.49 -1.50
N THR A 53 3.78 8.80 -0.41
CA THR A 53 2.85 8.52 0.70
C THR A 53 2.59 9.76 1.52
N ARG A 54 3.62 10.56 1.81
CA ARG A 54 3.49 11.83 2.52
C ARG A 54 2.61 12.80 1.75
N GLN A 55 2.91 13.06 0.47
CA GLN A 55 2.14 13.97 -0.37
C GLN A 55 0.66 13.56 -0.47
N THR A 56 0.39 12.26 -0.57
CA THR A 56 -0.99 11.76 -0.56
C THR A 56 -1.66 12.03 0.78
N ALA A 57 -0.99 11.74 1.91
CA ALA A 57 -1.54 11.94 3.24
C ALA A 57 -1.83 13.42 3.54
N GLU A 58 -0.96 14.32 3.11
CA GLU A 58 -1.14 15.78 3.28
C GLU A 58 -2.38 16.32 2.56
N VAL A 59 -2.77 15.71 1.44
CA VAL A 59 -4.00 16.10 0.72
C VAL A 59 -5.24 15.44 1.33
N LEU A 60 -5.17 14.15 1.60
CA LEU A 60 -6.32 13.39 2.12
C LEU A 60 -6.67 13.77 3.57
N PHE A 61 -5.64 14.02 4.39
CA PHE A 61 -5.74 14.20 5.84
C PHE A 61 -4.88 15.38 6.31
N PRO A 62 -5.20 16.62 5.92
CA PRO A 62 -4.34 17.80 6.10
C PRO A 62 -4.07 18.15 7.57
N THR A 63 -4.88 17.70 8.49
CA THR A 63 -4.76 17.99 9.93
C THR A 63 -4.10 16.85 10.72
N ALA A 64 -3.90 15.69 10.09
CA ALA A 64 -3.37 14.52 10.77
C ALA A 64 -1.86 14.62 11.08
N LYS A 65 -1.46 14.09 12.23
CA LYS A 65 -0.06 13.83 12.51
C LYS A 65 0.43 12.65 11.66
N LEU A 66 1.47 12.87 10.87
CA LEU A 66 2.09 11.81 10.07
C LEU A 66 3.18 11.09 10.87
N VAL A 67 3.08 9.76 10.95
CA VAL A 67 4.04 8.88 11.61
C VAL A 67 4.69 7.97 10.58
N VAL A 68 6.02 8.04 10.45
CA VAL A 68 6.77 7.26 9.47
C VAL A 68 7.05 5.86 10.01
N VAL A 69 6.68 4.83 9.23
CA VAL A 69 6.95 3.42 9.51
C VAL A 69 7.76 2.84 8.35
N LYS A 70 9.07 2.70 8.58
CA LYS A 70 10.02 2.27 7.53
C LYS A 70 9.67 0.88 6.98
N ASP A 71 9.29 -0.04 7.84
CA ASP A 71 9.03 -1.43 7.45
C ASP A 71 7.75 -1.64 6.64
N LEU A 72 6.95 -0.57 6.42
CA LEU A 72 5.82 -0.57 5.47
C LEU A 72 6.21 -0.09 4.06
N GLN A 73 7.50 0.19 3.78
CA GLN A 73 7.95 0.57 2.44
C GLN A 73 7.63 -0.51 1.40
N GLU A 74 7.49 -0.06 0.14
CA GLU A 74 7.29 -0.95 -1.00
C GLU A 74 8.45 -1.95 -1.15
N MET A 75 8.20 -3.03 -1.86
CA MET A 75 9.20 -4.03 -2.21
C MET A 75 10.39 -3.37 -2.92
N CYS A 76 11.61 -3.73 -2.52
CA CYS A 76 12.80 -3.37 -3.26
C CYS A 76 12.90 -4.25 -4.51
N PHE A 77 12.70 -3.68 -5.69
CA PHE A 77 12.83 -4.38 -6.96
C PHE A 77 14.26 -4.32 -7.52
N GLY A 78 15.21 -3.76 -6.77
CA GLY A 78 16.63 -3.71 -7.13
C GLY A 78 16.88 -3.13 -8.52
N SER A 79 17.58 -3.87 -9.38
CA SER A 79 17.94 -3.43 -10.74
C SER A 79 16.75 -3.23 -11.68
N PHE A 80 15.55 -3.72 -11.34
CA PHE A 80 14.34 -3.51 -12.13
C PHE A 80 13.69 -2.15 -11.88
N GLU A 81 14.06 -1.44 -10.79
CA GLU A 81 13.47 -0.15 -10.46
C GLU A 81 13.74 0.91 -11.52
N GLY A 82 12.68 1.62 -11.89
CA GLY A 82 12.71 2.66 -12.93
C GLY A 82 12.56 2.12 -14.35
N ARG A 83 12.50 0.83 -14.54
CA ARG A 83 12.28 0.15 -15.82
C ARG A 83 10.87 -0.44 -15.88
N ASN A 84 10.32 -0.61 -17.07
CA ASN A 84 9.04 -1.28 -17.29
C ASN A 84 9.24 -2.61 -18.01
N PHE A 85 8.17 -3.40 -18.09
CA PHE A 85 8.21 -4.75 -18.69
C PHE A 85 8.58 -4.74 -20.19
N ILE A 86 8.33 -3.66 -20.93
CA ILE A 86 8.71 -3.54 -22.34
C ILE A 86 10.23 -3.36 -22.45
N GLU A 87 10.80 -2.48 -21.64
CA GLU A 87 12.24 -2.23 -21.61
C GLU A 87 13.06 -3.45 -21.16
N MET A 88 12.43 -4.36 -20.39
CA MET A 88 13.03 -5.57 -19.85
C MET A 88 12.63 -6.85 -20.61
N GLU A 89 11.91 -6.72 -21.73
CA GLU A 89 11.40 -7.89 -22.47
C GLU A 89 12.51 -8.90 -22.84
N HIS A 90 13.71 -8.41 -23.14
CA HIS A 90 14.87 -9.27 -23.49
C HIS A 90 15.90 -9.40 -22.37
N ASP A 91 15.60 -8.90 -21.16
CA ASP A 91 16.48 -9.03 -20.01
C ASP A 91 16.36 -10.44 -19.41
N PRO A 92 17.44 -11.26 -19.43
CA PRO A 92 17.34 -12.65 -18.99
C PRO A 92 17.03 -12.80 -17.50
N GLU A 93 17.46 -11.86 -16.65
CA GLU A 93 17.16 -11.87 -15.22
C GLU A 93 15.68 -11.56 -14.97
N TYR A 94 15.14 -10.59 -15.70
CA TYR A 94 13.71 -10.26 -15.63
C TYR A 94 12.84 -11.42 -16.12
N GLN A 95 13.20 -12.05 -17.25
CA GLN A 95 12.50 -13.22 -17.79
C GLN A 95 12.52 -14.39 -16.80
N ALA A 96 13.67 -14.66 -16.17
CA ALA A 96 13.77 -15.71 -15.17
C ALA A 96 12.89 -15.42 -13.94
N TRP A 97 12.87 -14.17 -13.48
CA TRP A 97 12.04 -13.74 -12.35
C TRP A 97 10.54 -13.87 -12.67
N VAL A 98 10.10 -13.41 -13.83
CA VAL A 98 8.69 -13.54 -14.27
C VAL A 98 8.31 -15.01 -14.44
N LYS A 99 9.18 -15.86 -15.02
CA LYS A 99 8.96 -17.30 -15.15
C LYS A 99 8.81 -18.01 -13.80
N ALA A 100 9.44 -17.49 -12.76
CA ALA A 100 9.30 -17.96 -11.38
C ALA A 100 8.11 -17.30 -10.64
N ASN A 101 7.10 -16.79 -11.36
CA ASN A 101 5.95 -16.08 -10.80
C ASN A 101 6.30 -14.91 -9.88
N CYS A 102 7.44 -14.26 -10.11
CA CYS A 102 7.95 -13.15 -9.29
C CYS A 102 8.24 -13.54 -7.82
N GLU A 103 8.47 -14.82 -7.55
CA GLU A 103 8.69 -15.33 -6.18
C GLU A 103 10.17 -15.38 -5.78
N THR A 104 11.08 -15.36 -6.75
CA THR A 104 12.52 -15.32 -6.50
C THR A 104 13.01 -13.89 -6.19
N ASN A 105 14.28 -13.75 -5.79
CA ASN A 105 14.88 -12.43 -5.58
C ASN A 105 14.88 -11.62 -6.88
N CYS A 106 14.51 -10.35 -6.78
CA CYS A 106 14.96 -9.39 -7.77
C CYS A 106 16.48 -9.21 -7.64
N PRO A 107 17.23 -9.05 -8.74
CA PRO A 107 18.64 -8.70 -8.64
C PRO A 107 18.84 -7.44 -7.79
N ASP A 108 19.70 -7.50 -6.79
CA ASP A 108 19.91 -6.43 -5.79
C ASP A 108 18.65 -5.98 -5.02
N GLY A 109 17.61 -6.83 -4.99
CA GLY A 109 16.34 -6.52 -4.36
C GLY A 109 15.85 -7.57 -3.36
N GLU A 110 14.59 -7.50 -3.00
CA GLU A 110 13.94 -8.41 -2.05
C GLU A 110 13.32 -9.63 -2.76
N ARG A 111 13.17 -10.73 -2.01
CA ARG A 111 12.22 -11.80 -2.35
C ARG A 111 10.81 -11.38 -1.93
N LYS A 112 9.81 -11.86 -2.65
CA LYS A 112 8.39 -11.65 -2.31
C LYS A 112 8.05 -12.10 -0.89
N ASP A 113 8.57 -13.26 -0.43
CA ASP A 113 8.31 -13.77 0.90
C ASP A 113 8.93 -12.90 2.00
N ASP A 114 10.18 -12.45 1.82
CA ASP A 114 10.86 -11.59 2.78
C ASP A 114 10.15 -10.23 2.89
N PHE A 115 9.77 -9.67 1.74
CA PHE A 115 8.93 -8.47 1.67
C PHE A 115 7.60 -8.67 2.41
N SER A 116 6.84 -9.73 2.09
CA SER A 116 5.53 -10.01 2.69
C SER A 116 5.65 -10.21 4.22
N ASN A 117 6.69 -10.91 4.67
CA ASN A 117 6.92 -11.11 6.10
C ASN A 117 7.24 -9.79 6.82
N ARG A 118 8.07 -8.92 6.24
CA ARG A 118 8.38 -7.59 6.77
C ARG A 118 7.12 -6.73 6.89
N ILE A 119 6.33 -6.66 5.82
CA ILE A 119 5.07 -5.91 5.80
C ILE A 119 4.10 -6.43 6.86
N CYS A 120 3.88 -7.75 6.89
CA CYS A 120 2.92 -8.33 7.82
C CYS A 120 3.33 -8.17 9.29
N ALA A 121 4.63 -8.23 9.60
CA ALA A 121 5.13 -7.98 10.95
C ALA A 121 4.89 -6.52 11.37
N ALA A 122 5.21 -5.55 10.49
CA ALA A 122 4.98 -4.14 10.78
C ALA A 122 3.48 -3.79 10.89
N PHE A 123 2.67 -4.34 9.99
CA PHE A 123 1.22 -4.17 9.98
C PHE A 123 0.57 -4.73 11.25
N SER A 124 0.86 -5.99 11.59
CA SER A 124 0.35 -6.66 12.80
C SER A 124 0.67 -5.85 14.05
N LYS A 125 1.92 -5.40 14.20
CA LYS A 125 2.35 -4.56 15.32
C LYS A 125 1.50 -3.29 15.45
N LEU A 126 1.23 -2.59 14.34
CA LEU A 126 0.40 -1.37 14.37
C LEU A 126 -1.05 -1.67 14.77
N VAL A 127 -1.60 -2.79 14.30
CA VAL A 127 -2.98 -3.21 14.67
C VAL A 127 -3.05 -3.53 16.15
N ASP A 128 -2.09 -4.29 16.68
CA ASP A 128 -2.03 -4.67 18.10
C ASP A 128 -1.88 -3.43 19.00
N GLU A 129 -0.97 -2.51 18.65
CA GLU A 129 -0.78 -1.25 19.38
C GLU A 129 -2.04 -0.36 19.35
N ALA A 130 -2.72 -0.27 18.21
CA ALA A 130 -3.95 0.52 18.08
C ALA A 130 -5.09 -0.07 18.92
N LEU A 131 -5.26 -1.39 18.91
CA LEU A 131 -6.26 -2.09 19.73
C LEU A 131 -5.96 -1.93 21.22
N ALA A 132 -4.71 -2.13 21.64
CA ALA A 132 -4.30 -1.96 23.02
C ALA A 132 -4.51 -0.51 23.53
N ALA A 133 -4.38 0.47 22.65
CA ALA A 133 -4.65 1.88 22.94
C ALA A 133 -6.15 2.26 22.85
N GLY A 134 -7.05 1.30 22.59
CA GLY A 134 -8.50 1.52 22.48
C GLY A 134 -8.88 2.42 21.29
N LYS A 135 -8.09 2.42 20.23
CA LYS A 135 -8.39 3.23 19.04
C LYS A 135 -9.61 2.68 18.31
N GLU A 136 -10.48 3.57 17.87
CA GLU A 136 -11.64 3.19 17.02
C GLU A 136 -11.23 3.07 15.55
N ARG A 137 -10.13 3.75 15.16
CA ARG A 137 -9.67 3.83 13.77
C ARG A 137 -8.14 3.79 13.68
N LEU A 138 -7.63 3.03 12.70
CA LEU A 138 -6.23 2.99 12.30
C LEU A 138 -6.15 3.35 10.82
N VAL A 139 -5.31 4.33 10.45
CA VAL A 139 -5.11 4.74 9.06
C VAL A 139 -3.66 4.49 8.65
N ILE A 140 -3.47 3.63 7.65
CA ILE A 140 -2.18 3.28 7.07
C ILE A 140 -2.22 3.67 5.59
N LEU A 141 -1.31 4.54 5.16
CA LEU A 141 -1.17 4.97 3.78
C LEU A 141 0.21 4.54 3.26
N ALA A 142 0.21 3.54 2.41
CA ALA A 142 1.42 2.87 1.95
C ALA A 142 1.38 2.58 0.43
N HIS A 143 1.58 1.35 0.01
CA HIS A 143 1.84 0.96 -1.37
C HIS A 143 0.93 -0.20 -1.83
N GLY A 144 0.96 -0.50 -3.14
CA GLY A 144 0.24 -1.64 -3.68
C GLY A 144 0.73 -2.97 -3.12
N GLY A 145 2.04 -3.15 -3.02
CA GLY A 145 2.63 -4.34 -2.41
C GLY A 145 2.25 -4.51 -0.93
N THR A 146 2.21 -3.40 -0.18
CA THR A 146 1.76 -3.43 1.22
C THR A 146 0.32 -3.93 1.36
N GLN A 147 -0.58 -3.46 0.47
CA GLN A 147 -1.95 -3.96 0.43
C GLN A 147 -1.98 -5.45 0.10
N MET A 148 -1.28 -5.86 -0.96
CA MET A 148 -1.24 -7.26 -1.40
C MET A 148 -0.77 -8.19 -0.28
N ALA A 149 0.33 -7.87 0.39
CA ALA A 149 0.90 -8.70 1.45
C ALA A 149 0.00 -8.81 2.69
N ALA A 150 -0.51 -7.67 3.19
CA ALA A 150 -1.36 -7.66 4.37
C ALA A 150 -2.72 -8.32 4.11
N MET A 151 -3.33 -8.05 2.95
CA MET A 151 -4.64 -8.57 2.60
C MET A 151 -4.62 -10.06 2.31
N GLU A 152 -3.61 -10.58 1.60
CA GLU A 152 -3.46 -12.01 1.38
C GLU A 152 -3.38 -12.78 2.69
N ARG A 153 -2.67 -12.25 3.68
CA ARG A 153 -2.45 -12.93 4.96
C ARG A 153 -3.63 -12.86 5.90
N TYR A 154 -4.34 -11.73 5.95
CA TYR A 154 -5.27 -11.44 7.04
C TYR A 154 -6.72 -11.22 6.60
N ALA A 155 -7.00 -10.96 5.30
CA ALA A 155 -8.33 -10.56 4.88
C ALA A 155 -9.27 -11.73 4.60
N VAL A 156 -10.55 -11.53 4.96
CA VAL A 156 -11.64 -12.39 4.53
C VAL A 156 -12.71 -11.54 3.80
N PRO A 157 -13.31 -12.04 2.69
CA PRO A 157 -13.03 -13.33 2.06
C PRO A 157 -11.61 -13.40 1.49
N HIS A 158 -11.00 -14.60 1.51
CA HIS A 158 -9.65 -14.79 0.98
C HIS A 158 -9.62 -14.65 -0.55
N GLN A 159 -8.57 -14.01 -1.07
CA GLN A 159 -8.30 -13.87 -2.51
C GLN A 159 -6.80 -14.01 -2.77
N ASP A 160 -6.44 -14.26 -4.04
CA ASP A 160 -5.05 -14.33 -4.48
C ASP A 160 -4.33 -12.99 -4.30
N TYR A 161 -3.04 -13.05 -3.98
CA TYR A 161 -2.15 -11.92 -3.69
C TYR A 161 -2.36 -10.72 -4.63
N TYR A 162 -2.24 -10.92 -5.93
CA TYR A 162 -2.28 -9.82 -6.90
C TYR A 162 -3.67 -9.15 -7.04
N ARG A 163 -4.74 -9.81 -6.60
CA ARG A 163 -6.08 -9.23 -6.61
C ARG A 163 -6.28 -8.15 -5.55
N TRP A 164 -5.39 -8.09 -4.57
CA TRP A 164 -5.44 -7.11 -3.51
C TRP A 164 -4.73 -5.79 -3.83
N CYS A 165 -4.20 -5.60 -5.05
CA CYS A 165 -3.62 -4.34 -5.47
C CYS A 165 -4.72 -3.32 -5.76
N GLY A 166 -5.03 -2.48 -4.79
CA GLY A 166 -6.02 -1.41 -4.93
C GLY A 166 -5.58 -0.30 -5.89
N PRO A 167 -6.53 0.57 -6.32
CA PRO A 167 -6.23 1.71 -7.17
C PRO A 167 -5.37 2.75 -6.45
N ASN A 168 -4.72 3.63 -7.20
CA ASN A 168 -4.01 4.78 -6.63
C ASN A 168 -4.98 5.67 -5.83
N ALA A 169 -4.53 6.19 -4.71
CA ALA A 169 -5.31 6.93 -3.70
C ALA A 169 -6.54 6.17 -3.19
N GLY A 170 -6.51 4.84 -3.24
CA GLY A 170 -7.59 3.97 -2.80
C GLY A 170 -7.11 2.80 -1.96
N GLY A 171 -8.04 1.98 -1.54
CA GLY A 171 -7.75 0.80 -0.75
C GLY A 171 -8.98 0.22 -0.06
N TYR A 172 -8.74 -0.32 1.13
CA TYR A 172 -9.71 -1.13 1.85
C TYR A 172 -10.01 -0.55 3.22
N VAL A 173 -11.29 -0.61 3.61
CA VAL A 173 -11.74 -0.45 4.99
C VAL A 173 -11.99 -1.84 5.55
N LEU A 174 -11.35 -2.15 6.66
CA LEU A 174 -11.32 -3.47 7.27
C LEU A 174 -11.85 -3.38 8.71
N ASP A 175 -12.63 -4.36 9.12
CA ASP A 175 -13.02 -4.52 10.52
C ASP A 175 -12.08 -5.51 11.24
N ALA A 176 -11.50 -5.05 12.35
CA ALA A 176 -10.58 -5.82 13.18
C ALA A 176 -11.28 -6.53 14.37
N ALA A 177 -12.60 -6.73 14.34
CA ALA A 177 -13.34 -7.36 15.44
C ALA A 177 -12.82 -8.77 15.77
N GLN A 178 -12.34 -9.52 14.75
CA GLN A 178 -11.81 -10.87 14.94
C GLN A 178 -10.26 -10.92 15.08
N TRP A 179 -9.60 -9.76 15.10
CA TRP A 179 -8.14 -9.70 15.17
C TRP A 179 -7.57 -10.26 16.49
N PRO A 180 -8.08 -9.90 17.66
CA PRO A 180 -7.46 -10.34 18.93
C PRO A 180 -7.38 -11.87 19.10
N GLU A 181 -8.34 -12.59 18.51
CA GLU A 181 -8.43 -14.05 18.66
C GLU A 181 -7.86 -14.82 17.46
N LYS A 182 -8.04 -14.28 16.25
CA LYS A 182 -7.81 -15.06 15.03
C LYS A 182 -6.85 -14.40 14.04
N HIS A 183 -6.44 -13.16 14.28
CA HIS A 183 -5.70 -12.34 13.32
C HIS A 183 -6.40 -12.27 11.95
N ILE A 184 -7.73 -12.10 11.95
CA ILE A 184 -8.57 -11.99 10.75
C ILE A 184 -9.13 -10.57 10.65
N LEU A 185 -9.11 -10.04 9.43
CA LEU A 185 -9.70 -8.76 9.05
C LEU A 185 -10.84 -8.98 8.07
N THR A 186 -12.03 -8.47 8.39
CA THR A 186 -13.18 -8.55 7.48
C THR A 186 -13.19 -7.33 6.56
N VAL A 187 -13.23 -7.54 5.24
CA VAL A 187 -13.37 -6.44 4.28
C VAL A 187 -14.77 -5.83 4.41
N VAL A 188 -14.83 -4.55 4.78
CA VAL A 188 -16.08 -3.78 4.91
C VAL A 188 -16.46 -3.14 3.58
N LYS A 189 -15.52 -2.39 2.99
CA LYS A 189 -15.69 -1.72 1.69
C LYS A 189 -14.35 -1.39 1.06
N THR A 190 -14.38 -1.07 -0.24
CA THR A 190 -13.29 -0.38 -0.93
C THR A 190 -13.55 1.12 -0.92
N VAL A 191 -12.48 1.92 -0.94
CA VAL A 191 -12.55 3.38 -1.01
C VAL A 191 -11.52 3.91 -2.00
N GLN A 192 -11.80 5.09 -2.56
CA GLN A 192 -10.82 5.82 -3.38
C GLN A 192 -11.05 7.33 -3.23
N TYR A 193 -9.98 8.07 -2.94
CA TYR A 193 -10.02 9.50 -2.67
C TYR A 193 -9.54 10.30 -3.88
N THR A 194 -10.27 10.14 -5.00
CA THR A 194 -10.06 10.91 -6.25
C THR A 194 -11.36 11.58 -6.68
N LYS A 195 -11.24 12.69 -7.39
CA LYS A 195 -12.40 13.46 -7.89
C LYS A 195 -13.31 12.67 -8.83
N SER A 196 -12.78 11.64 -9.47
CA SER A 196 -13.53 10.73 -10.34
C SER A 196 -14.33 9.65 -9.60
N TRP A 197 -14.06 9.45 -8.31
CA TRP A 197 -14.76 8.46 -7.47
C TRP A 197 -16.01 9.08 -6.87
N PRO A 198 -17.20 8.41 -6.94
CA PRO A 198 -18.45 8.95 -6.40
C PRO A 198 -18.33 9.32 -4.92
N GLU A 199 -18.85 10.49 -4.52
CA GLU A 199 -18.76 10.97 -3.14
C GLU A 199 -19.44 10.02 -2.14
N GLU A 200 -20.55 9.41 -2.55
CA GLU A 200 -21.32 8.45 -1.74
C GLU A 200 -20.54 7.15 -1.44
N SER A 201 -19.43 6.91 -2.12
CA SER A 201 -18.60 5.69 -1.99
C SER A 201 -17.25 5.93 -1.28
N ARG A 202 -16.98 7.17 -0.87
CA ARG A 202 -15.74 7.56 -0.19
C ARG A 202 -15.67 7.19 1.28
#